data_4facbdab7274609aa571ddcec3163f3c
#
_entry.id   4facbdab7274609aa571ddcec3163f3c
#
_cell.length_a   1.000
_cell.length_b   1.000
_cell.length_c   1.000
_cell.angle_alpha   90.00
_cell.angle_beta   90.00
_cell.angle_gamma   90.00
#
_symmetry.space_group_name_H-M   'P 1'
#
loop_
_entity.id
_entity.type
_entity.pdbx_description
1 polymer ?
#
loop_
_entity_poly.entity_id
_entity_poly.type
_entity_poly.pdbx_seq_one_letter_code
_entity_poly.pdbx_strand_id
1 'polypeptide(L)'
;MISSAYVPIETHGATTLATANSHFYLQNGAGSGPSVKFGGADVVAGQFGAWTPIAAETTGSGYEIAWKVTGADQYSVWSTDANGNYTGNLVPSVAGNDPALLATETFFQQDLNGDGLF
;
A
#
# COMPACT_ATOMS: atom_id res chain seq x y z
N MET A 1 11.24 -26.73 5.07
CA MET A 1 10.24 -26.21 4.77
C MET A 1 10.46 -25.05 4.14
N ILE A 2 9.77 -24.52 3.60
CA ILE A 2 10.07 -23.48 3.04
C ILE A 2 9.55 -22.45 3.70
N SER A 3 10.16 -21.53 3.85
CA SER A 3 9.71 -20.38 4.36
C SER A 3 8.78 -19.79 3.42
N SER A 4 7.89 -19.10 3.88
CA SER A 4 7.05 -18.39 3.06
C SER A 4 7.87 -17.42 2.35
N ALA A 5 7.62 -17.31 1.16
CA ALA A 5 8.38 -16.46 0.34
C ALA A 5 7.68 -15.12 0.27
N TYR A 6 7.70 -14.36 1.35
CA TYR A 6 7.24 -12.99 1.30
C TYR A 6 8.25 -12.16 0.50
N VAL A 7 7.78 -11.48 -0.52
CA VAL A 7 8.61 -10.61 -1.34
C VAL A 7 8.28 -9.18 -0.98
N PRO A 8 9.23 -8.41 -0.44
CA PRO A 8 8.97 -7.01 -0.11
C PRO A 8 8.71 -6.20 -1.37
N ILE A 9 7.65 -5.39 -1.33
CA ILE A 9 7.34 -4.44 -2.38
C ILE A 9 7.93 -3.09 -2.00
N GLU A 10 7.83 -2.74 -0.69
CA GLU A 10 8.31 -1.48 -0.19
C GLU A 10 8.69 -1.64 1.28
N THR A 11 9.84 -1.10 1.68
CA THR A 11 10.37 -1.22 3.04
C THR A 11 10.64 0.12 3.69
N HIS A 12 10.19 1.22 3.12
CA HIS A 12 10.38 2.54 3.70
C HIS A 12 9.49 2.69 4.93
N GLY A 13 10.00 3.31 5.99
CA GLY A 13 9.25 3.50 7.22
C GLY A 13 9.18 2.24 8.07
N ALA A 14 8.21 2.20 8.98
CA ALA A 14 8.08 1.13 9.97
C ALA A 14 7.31 -0.09 9.45
N THR A 15 6.58 0.05 8.34
CA THR A 15 5.77 -1.03 7.79
C THR A 15 6.36 -1.48 6.46
N THR A 16 6.49 -2.79 6.30
CA THR A 16 6.90 -3.38 5.03
C THR A 16 5.66 -3.86 4.29
N LEU A 17 5.48 -3.38 3.07
CA LEU A 17 4.45 -3.91 2.17
C LEU A 17 5.08 -5.09 1.42
N ALA A 18 4.49 -6.26 1.56
CA ALA A 18 5.04 -7.48 0.97
C ALA A 18 3.94 -8.28 0.27
N THR A 19 4.34 -9.16 -0.63
CA THR A 19 3.42 -10.06 -1.32
C THR A 19 3.86 -11.51 -1.15
N ALA A 20 2.89 -12.42 -1.06
CA ALA A 20 3.11 -13.85 -1.08
C ALA A 20 1.82 -14.52 -1.57
N ASN A 21 1.93 -15.51 -2.45
CA ASN A 21 0.79 -16.24 -3.01
C ASN A 21 -0.28 -15.33 -3.60
N SER A 22 0.14 -14.25 -4.24
CA SER A 22 -0.73 -13.23 -4.86
C SER A 22 -1.55 -12.41 -3.87
N HIS A 23 -1.26 -12.50 -2.57
CA HIS A 23 -1.88 -11.67 -1.54
C HIS A 23 -0.88 -10.63 -1.08
N PHE A 24 -1.38 -9.56 -0.46
CA PHE A 24 -0.54 -8.47 0.03
C PHE A 24 -0.60 -8.42 1.56
N TYR A 25 0.54 -8.13 2.18
CA TYR A 25 0.68 -8.15 3.63
C TYR A 25 1.32 -6.87 4.14
N LEU A 26 0.86 -6.45 5.32
CA LEU A 26 1.33 -5.24 5.99
C LEU A 26 2.15 -5.69 7.20
N GLN A 27 3.46 -5.78 7.04
CA GLN A 27 4.33 -6.40 8.03
C GLN A 27 5.05 -5.38 8.89
N ASN A 28 5.22 -5.69 10.17
CA ASN A 28 6.02 -4.88 11.07
C ASN A 28 7.49 -5.30 11.00
N GLY A 29 8.32 -4.74 11.86
CA GLY A 29 9.74 -5.06 11.88
C GLY A 29 10.07 -6.51 12.19
N ALA A 30 9.12 -7.26 12.76
CA ALA A 30 9.30 -8.68 13.01
C ALA A 30 8.83 -9.57 11.85
N GLY A 31 8.37 -8.97 10.76
CA GLY A 31 7.91 -9.72 9.59
C GLY A 31 6.51 -10.28 9.72
N SER A 32 5.68 -9.72 10.61
CA SER A 32 4.31 -10.17 10.76
C SER A 32 3.32 -9.03 10.67
N GLY A 33 2.12 -9.32 10.25
CA GLY A 33 1.04 -8.34 10.12
C GLY A 33 -0.10 -8.87 9.28
N PRO A 34 -1.21 -8.11 9.17
CA PRO A 34 -2.40 -8.59 8.48
C PRO A 34 -2.23 -8.55 6.96
N SER A 35 -3.07 -9.31 6.28
CA SER A 35 -3.22 -9.17 4.83
C SER A 35 -4.10 -7.96 4.53
N VAL A 36 -3.95 -7.41 3.33
CA VAL A 36 -4.83 -6.35 2.83
C VAL A 36 -6.15 -6.98 2.42
N LYS A 37 -7.28 -6.41 2.89
CA LYS A 37 -8.62 -6.96 2.63
C LYS A 37 -9.55 -5.90 2.09
N PHE A 38 -10.50 -6.33 1.27
CA PHE A 38 -11.56 -5.47 0.76
C PHE A 38 -12.87 -6.23 0.87
N GLY A 39 -13.84 -5.64 1.56
CA GLY A 39 -15.12 -6.32 1.77
C GLY A 39 -15.03 -7.57 2.62
N GLY A 40 -14.00 -7.66 3.47
CA GLY A 40 -13.82 -8.80 4.37
C GLY A 40 -13.04 -9.97 3.77
N ALA A 41 -12.59 -9.86 2.51
CA ALA A 41 -11.82 -10.91 1.86
C ALA A 41 -10.46 -10.38 1.43
N ASP A 42 -9.45 -11.25 1.39
CA ASP A 42 -8.10 -10.85 1.00
C ASP A 42 -8.09 -10.31 -0.43
N VAL A 43 -7.37 -9.22 -0.61
CA VAL A 43 -7.12 -8.66 -1.95
C VAL A 43 -6.11 -9.56 -2.66
N VAL A 44 -6.40 -9.88 -3.90
CA VAL A 44 -5.54 -10.73 -4.72
C VAL A 44 -4.93 -9.89 -5.82
N ALA A 45 -3.68 -10.17 -6.17
CA ALA A 45 -3.00 -9.45 -7.25
C ALA A 45 -3.82 -9.54 -8.54
N GLY A 46 -4.04 -8.39 -9.18
CA GLY A 46 -4.85 -8.31 -10.40
C GLY A 46 -6.34 -8.19 -10.15
N GLN A 47 -6.81 -8.27 -8.89
CA GLN A 47 -8.22 -8.13 -8.57
C GLN A 47 -8.81 -6.81 -9.05
N PHE A 48 -8.02 -5.75 -8.97
CA PHE A 48 -8.45 -4.42 -9.39
C PHE A 48 -7.81 -4.02 -10.73
N GLY A 49 -7.54 -4.98 -11.60
CA GLY A 49 -6.93 -4.73 -12.89
C GLY A 49 -5.48 -4.29 -12.77
N ALA A 50 -5.14 -3.14 -13.33
CA ALA A 50 -3.76 -2.64 -13.31
C ALA A 50 -3.39 -1.88 -12.03
N TRP A 51 -4.31 -1.75 -11.06
CA TRP A 51 -4.00 -1.12 -9.78
C TRP A 51 -3.15 -2.06 -8.94
N THR A 52 -2.00 -1.58 -8.48
CA THR A 52 -1.11 -2.35 -7.62
C THR A 52 -0.70 -1.51 -6.40
N PRO A 53 -0.57 -2.12 -5.22
CA PRO A 53 -0.08 -1.39 -4.06
C PRO A 53 1.42 -1.14 -4.20
N ILE A 54 1.85 0.07 -3.85
CA ILE A 54 3.27 0.46 -3.98
C ILE A 54 3.89 0.89 -2.66
N ALA A 55 3.09 1.19 -1.65
CA ALA A 55 3.60 1.61 -0.36
C ALA A 55 2.56 1.39 0.72
N ALA A 56 3.00 1.18 1.95
CA ALA A 56 2.12 1.07 3.10
C ALA A 56 2.80 1.63 4.33
N GLU A 57 2.01 2.18 5.25
CA GLU A 57 2.54 2.67 6.51
C GLU A 57 1.47 2.56 7.60
N THR A 58 1.93 2.39 8.85
CA THR A 58 1.07 2.28 10.01
C THR A 58 0.50 3.64 10.41
N THR A 59 -0.78 3.66 10.80
CA THR A 59 -1.39 4.84 11.42
C THR A 59 -1.77 4.50 12.85
N GLY A 60 -2.33 5.44 13.58
CA GLY A 60 -2.78 5.19 14.94
C GLY A 60 -3.94 4.20 15.04
N SER A 61 -4.68 3.96 13.95
CA SER A 61 -5.85 3.09 13.96
C SER A 61 -5.82 1.97 12.93
N GLY A 62 -4.76 1.90 12.15
CA GLY A 62 -4.64 0.89 11.10
C GLY A 62 -3.49 1.20 10.17
N TYR A 63 -3.77 1.23 8.86
CA TYR A 63 -2.74 1.46 7.86
C TYR A 63 -3.23 2.38 6.76
N GLU A 64 -2.29 3.00 6.05
CA GLU A 64 -2.55 3.67 4.78
C GLU A 64 -1.79 2.91 3.70
N ILE A 65 -2.40 2.71 2.55
CA ILE A 65 -1.80 1.98 1.45
C ILE A 65 -1.89 2.84 0.19
N ALA A 66 -0.74 3.10 -0.43
CA ALA A 66 -0.69 3.83 -1.68
C ALA A 66 -0.78 2.84 -2.84
N TRP A 67 -1.58 3.16 -3.84
CA TRP A 67 -1.81 2.35 -5.02
C TRP A 67 -1.46 3.13 -6.28
N LYS A 68 -1.02 2.43 -7.31
CA LYS A 68 -0.73 3.02 -8.62
C LYS A 68 -1.25 2.13 -9.72
N VAL A 69 -1.74 2.73 -10.80
CA VAL A 69 -2.05 1.99 -12.03
C VAL A 69 -0.74 1.75 -12.76
N THR A 70 -0.44 0.50 -13.03
CA THR A 70 0.79 0.11 -13.73
C THR A 70 0.82 0.75 -15.11
N GLY A 71 1.89 1.48 -15.40
CA GLY A 71 2.07 2.11 -16.71
C GLY A 71 1.30 3.41 -16.90
N ALA A 72 0.64 3.94 -15.87
CA ALA A 72 -0.13 5.18 -15.99
C ALA A 72 0.17 6.12 -14.83
N ASP A 73 -0.13 7.40 -15.04
CA ASP A 73 0.05 8.43 -14.00
C ASP A 73 -1.24 8.55 -13.20
N GLN A 74 -1.60 7.47 -12.51
CA GLN A 74 -2.78 7.44 -11.66
C GLN A 74 -2.45 6.77 -10.34
N TYR A 75 -2.87 7.40 -9.25
CA TYR A 75 -2.56 6.99 -7.88
C TYR A 75 -3.79 7.11 -7.00
N SER A 76 -3.81 6.34 -5.91
CA SER A 76 -4.85 6.42 -4.90
C SER A 76 -4.26 6.03 -3.55
N VAL A 77 -4.86 6.45 -2.46
CA VAL A 77 -4.43 6.04 -1.12
C VAL A 77 -5.64 5.53 -0.37
N TRP A 78 -5.52 4.30 0.14
CA TRP A 78 -6.53 3.69 0.99
C TRP A 78 -6.24 3.92 2.46
N SER A 79 -7.30 3.97 3.25
CA SER A 79 -7.23 3.82 4.69
C SER A 79 -7.73 2.41 5.04
N THR A 80 -7.11 1.75 6.01
CA THR A 80 -7.56 0.45 6.51
C THR A 80 -7.63 0.48 8.03
N ASP A 81 -8.32 -0.53 8.60
CA ASP A 81 -8.29 -0.75 10.05
C ASP A 81 -7.03 -1.56 10.42
N ALA A 82 -6.88 -1.91 11.69
CA ALA A 82 -5.72 -2.63 12.18
C ALA A 82 -5.61 -4.06 11.64
N ASN A 83 -6.68 -4.58 11.06
CA ASN A 83 -6.70 -5.91 10.44
C ASN A 83 -6.47 -5.86 8.94
N GLY A 84 -6.19 -4.68 8.39
CA GLY A 84 -5.93 -4.51 6.96
C GLY A 84 -7.18 -4.39 6.10
N ASN A 85 -8.37 -4.23 6.72
CA ASN A 85 -9.60 -4.08 5.97
C ASN A 85 -9.77 -2.67 5.45
N TYR A 86 -10.09 -2.53 4.18
CA TYR A 86 -10.36 -1.24 3.56
C TYR A 86 -11.49 -0.51 4.29
N THR A 87 -11.27 0.73 4.66
CA THR A 87 -12.26 1.57 5.31
C THR A 87 -12.63 2.82 4.49
N GLY A 88 -11.83 3.18 3.52
CA GLY A 88 -12.14 4.31 2.65
C GLY A 88 -10.95 4.76 1.84
N ASN A 89 -11.19 5.68 0.90
CA ASN A 89 -10.12 6.30 0.14
C ASN A 89 -9.77 7.64 0.78
N LEU A 90 -8.52 7.79 1.20
CA LEU A 90 -8.02 9.07 1.68
C LEU A 90 -7.72 9.98 0.50
N VAL A 91 -7.18 9.40 -0.56
CA VAL A 91 -6.92 10.10 -1.82
C VAL A 91 -7.61 9.29 -2.91
N PRO A 92 -8.58 9.86 -3.63
CA PRO A 92 -9.23 9.15 -4.72
C PRO A 92 -8.25 9.04 -5.90
N SER A 93 -8.67 8.43 -6.99
CA SER A 93 -7.82 8.28 -8.17
C SER A 93 -7.39 9.65 -8.68
N VAL A 94 -6.10 9.96 -8.64
CA VAL A 94 -5.55 11.26 -8.99
C VAL A 94 -4.26 11.10 -9.79
N ALA A 95 -3.84 12.16 -10.46
CA ALA A 95 -2.54 12.18 -11.14
C ALA A 95 -1.41 12.30 -10.13
N GLY A 96 -0.20 11.96 -10.53
CA GLY A 96 0.96 11.96 -9.64
C GLY A 96 1.36 13.34 -9.11
N ASN A 97 0.93 14.42 -9.76
CA ASN A 97 1.23 15.76 -9.28
C ASN A 97 0.10 16.37 -8.45
N ASP A 98 -0.92 15.59 -8.09
CA ASP A 98 -2.03 16.09 -7.29
C ASP A 98 -1.54 16.43 -5.89
N PRO A 99 -1.86 17.62 -5.33
CA PRO A 99 -1.39 18.02 -4.02
C PRO A 99 -1.79 17.07 -2.89
N ALA A 100 -2.95 16.40 -3.00
CA ALA A 100 -3.38 15.43 -1.99
C ALA A 100 -2.45 14.22 -1.96
N LEU A 101 -1.98 13.75 -3.13
CA LEU A 101 -1.01 12.67 -3.19
C LEU A 101 0.34 13.12 -2.66
N LEU A 102 0.80 14.31 -3.08
CA LEU A 102 2.10 14.81 -2.66
C LEU A 102 2.17 14.99 -1.15
N ALA A 103 1.06 15.35 -0.51
CA ALA A 103 1.01 15.47 0.94
C ALA A 103 1.19 14.13 1.64
N THR A 104 0.92 13.01 0.99
CA THR A 104 1.10 11.69 1.60
C THR A 104 2.53 11.17 1.43
N GLU A 105 3.34 11.73 0.54
CA GLU A 105 4.71 11.24 0.30
C GLU A 105 5.57 11.32 1.55
N THR A 106 5.44 12.39 2.33
CA THR A 106 6.18 12.52 3.58
C THR A 106 5.76 11.44 4.57
N PHE A 107 4.47 11.12 4.63
CA PHE A 107 3.96 10.07 5.50
C PHE A 107 4.53 8.70 5.11
N PHE A 108 4.57 8.40 3.81
CA PHE A 108 5.11 7.14 3.33
C PHE A 108 6.65 7.14 3.27
N GLN A 109 7.28 8.29 3.51
CA GLN A 109 8.74 8.45 3.50
C GLN A 109 9.35 8.05 2.17
N GLN A 110 8.67 8.34 1.09
CA GLN A 110 9.19 8.04 -0.24
C GLN A 110 8.52 8.89 -1.32
N ASP A 111 9.19 8.96 -2.46
CA ASP A 111 8.71 9.67 -3.63
C ASP A 111 7.77 8.74 -4.39
N LEU A 112 6.46 8.92 -4.22
CA LEU A 112 5.46 8.03 -4.80
C LEU A 112 5.34 8.20 -6.31
N ASN A 113 5.50 9.42 -6.82
CA ASN A 113 5.28 9.71 -8.23
C ASN A 113 6.56 9.75 -9.05
N GLY A 114 7.71 9.59 -8.44
CA GLY A 114 8.98 9.55 -9.15
C GLY A 114 9.49 10.90 -9.62
N ASP A 115 9.02 12.01 -9.02
CA ASP A 115 9.46 13.36 -9.43
C ASP A 115 10.73 13.84 -8.73
N GLY A 116 11.28 13.03 -7.84
CA GLY A 116 12.49 13.35 -7.09
C GLY A 116 12.28 14.19 -5.85
N LEU A 117 11.02 14.46 -5.49
CA LEU A 117 10.68 15.27 -4.33
C LEU A 117 9.71 14.55 -3.41
N PHE A 118 9.82 14.78 -2.13
CA PHE A 118 8.81 14.35 -1.16
C PHE A 118 8.98 15.03 0.19
#